data_6aeef6bf5a45d66d2879f899110a0576
#
_entry.id   6aeef6bf5a45d66d2879f899110a0576
#
_cell.length_a   1.000
_cell.length_b   1.000
_cell.length_c   1.000
_cell.angle_alpha   90.00
_cell.angle_beta   90.00
_cell.angle_gamma   90.00
#
_symmetry.space_group_name_H-M   'P 1'
#
loop_
_entity.id
_entity.type
_entity.pdbx_description
1 polymer ?
#
loop_
_entity_poly.entity_id
_entity_poly.type
_entity_poly.pdbx_seq_one_letter_code
_entity_poly.pdbx_strand_id
1 'polypeptide(L)'
;PEEMVYDETSRMLKRYEEQLGMQGIKLEDFYKFTKSNEEDLREKMKDEALKVVKQRLLLEAIVKEESLEVTDEEAEHEAEHLAGHYNMSKEDFLKEFGGLEAVKYDSLVRKALEILKEND
;
A
#
# COMPACT_ATOMS: atom_id res chain seq x y z
N PRO A 1 12.63 -9.79 -5.75
CA PRO A 1 13.10 -9.64 -6.98
C PRO A 1 12.84 -8.40 -7.77
N GLU A 2 13.57 -8.28 -8.86
CA GLU A 2 13.63 -7.07 -9.67
C GLU A 2 12.28 -6.61 -10.19
N GLU A 3 11.44 -7.55 -10.63
CA GLU A 3 10.11 -7.23 -11.14
C GLU A 3 9.22 -6.60 -10.07
N MET A 4 9.29 -7.11 -8.85
CA MET A 4 8.52 -6.56 -7.73
C MET A 4 8.96 -5.14 -7.40
N VAL A 5 10.27 -4.91 -7.45
CA VAL A 5 10.82 -3.57 -7.20
C VAL A 5 10.42 -2.62 -8.32
N TYR A 6 10.49 -3.07 -9.57
CA TYR A 6 10.04 -2.27 -10.72
C TYR A 6 8.57 -1.90 -10.60
N ASP A 7 7.72 -2.87 -10.28
CA ASP A 7 6.29 -2.63 -10.11
C ASP A 7 6.02 -1.65 -8.97
N GLU A 8 6.77 -1.77 -7.89
CA GLU A 8 6.61 -0.85 -6.76
C GLU A 8 7.05 0.58 -7.14
N THR A 9 8.15 0.73 -7.86
CA THR A 9 8.56 2.06 -8.34
C THR A 9 7.52 2.64 -9.28
N SER A 10 6.88 1.81 -10.10
CA SER A 10 5.80 2.26 -10.99
C SER A 10 4.61 2.80 -10.20
N ARG A 11 4.23 2.13 -9.12
CA ARG A 11 3.15 2.59 -8.24
C ARG A 11 3.52 3.90 -7.56
N MET A 12 4.76 4.00 -7.08
CA MET A 12 5.26 5.23 -6.44
C MET A 12 5.29 6.38 -7.42
N LEU A 13 5.72 6.13 -8.65
CA LEU A 13 5.76 7.12 -9.71
C LEU A 13 4.37 7.64 -10.02
N LYS A 14 3.40 6.75 -10.12
CA LYS A 14 2.01 7.13 -10.37
C LYS A 14 1.44 8.00 -9.25
N ARG A 15 1.71 7.64 -8.01
CA ARG A 15 1.29 8.45 -6.86
C ARG A 15 1.93 9.83 -6.88
N TYR A 16 3.19 9.89 -7.25
CA TYR A 16 3.89 11.16 -7.36
C TYR A 16 3.29 12.04 -8.45
N GLU A 17 2.99 11.44 -9.60
CA GLU A 17 2.32 12.13 -10.70
C GLU A 17 0.98 12.69 -10.25
N GLU A 18 0.20 11.91 -9.50
CA GLU A 18 -1.09 12.35 -8.97
C GLU A 18 -0.94 13.51 -8.00
N GLN A 19 0.05 13.46 -7.12
CA GLN A 19 0.35 14.54 -6.17
C GLN A 19 0.72 15.83 -6.90
N LEU A 20 1.57 15.74 -7.92
CA LEU A 20 1.93 16.89 -8.74
C LEU A 20 0.70 17.45 -9.46
N GLY A 21 -0.16 16.56 -9.96
CA GLY A 21 -1.40 16.94 -10.64
C GLY A 21 -2.32 17.73 -9.73
N MET A 22 -2.37 17.40 -8.46
CA MET A 22 -3.18 18.14 -7.47
C MET A 22 -2.68 19.58 -7.29
N GLN A 23 -1.41 19.83 -7.60
CA GLN A 23 -0.81 21.15 -7.55
C GLN A 23 -0.80 21.84 -8.92
N GLY A 24 -1.43 21.20 -9.92
CA GLY A 24 -1.50 21.73 -11.26
C GLY A 24 -0.21 21.52 -12.09
N ILE A 25 0.65 20.62 -11.66
CA ILE A 25 1.92 20.35 -12.34
C ILE A 25 1.83 19.00 -13.07
N LYS A 26 2.20 19.01 -14.35
CA LYS A 26 2.30 17.78 -15.12
C LYS A 26 3.68 17.17 -14.94
N LEU A 27 3.75 15.84 -14.96
CA LEU A 27 5.02 15.13 -14.80
C LEU A 27 6.03 15.53 -15.89
N GLU A 28 5.56 15.72 -17.12
CA GLU A 28 6.37 16.23 -18.24
C GLU A 28 7.08 17.53 -17.90
N ASP A 29 6.31 18.48 -17.35
CA ASP A 29 6.84 19.79 -16.98
C ASP A 29 7.82 19.69 -15.82
N PHE A 30 7.53 18.78 -14.89
CA PHE A 30 8.44 18.49 -13.78
C PHE A 30 9.80 18.02 -14.31
N TYR A 31 9.81 17.10 -15.28
CA TYR A 31 11.06 16.63 -15.86
C TYR A 31 11.84 17.73 -16.55
N LYS A 32 11.14 18.59 -17.28
CA LYS A 32 11.76 19.72 -17.97
C LYS A 32 12.38 20.69 -16.97
N PHE A 33 11.64 21.00 -15.92
CA PHE A 33 12.06 21.95 -14.90
C PHE A 33 13.29 21.44 -14.13
N THR A 34 13.31 20.16 -13.79
CA THR A 34 14.39 19.56 -13.02
C THR A 34 15.52 19.01 -13.89
N LYS A 35 15.39 19.11 -15.21
CA LYS A 35 16.35 18.57 -16.18
C LYS A 35 16.60 17.08 -15.94
N SER A 36 15.53 16.32 -15.74
CA SER A 36 15.58 14.89 -15.46
C SER A 36 14.64 14.13 -16.37
N ASN A 37 14.49 12.83 -16.10
CA ASN A 37 13.60 11.97 -16.86
C ASN A 37 13.01 10.90 -15.93
N GLU A 38 12.18 10.03 -16.49
CA GLU A 38 11.54 8.96 -15.71
C GLU A 38 12.57 8.02 -15.08
N GLU A 39 13.63 7.68 -15.79
CA GLU A 39 14.69 6.81 -15.27
C GLU A 39 15.34 7.39 -14.03
N ASP A 40 15.64 8.70 -14.06
CA ASP A 40 16.23 9.38 -12.92
C ASP A 40 15.32 9.32 -11.71
N LEU A 41 14.02 9.55 -11.91
CA LEU A 41 13.04 9.53 -10.83
C LEU A 41 12.87 8.12 -10.27
N ARG A 42 12.82 7.10 -11.13
CA ARG A 42 12.76 5.70 -10.70
C ARG A 42 13.98 5.30 -9.88
N GLU A 43 15.15 5.76 -10.28
CA GLU A 43 16.38 5.48 -9.55
C GLU A 43 16.33 6.05 -8.13
N LYS A 44 15.80 7.26 -7.98
CA LYS A 44 15.62 7.89 -6.67
C LYS A 44 14.62 7.13 -5.80
N MET A 45 13.62 6.53 -6.41
CA MET A 45 12.58 5.77 -5.71
C MET A 45 12.98 4.32 -5.39
N LYS A 46 14.01 3.83 -6.03
CA LYS A 46 14.41 2.42 -5.97
C LYS A 46 14.68 1.92 -4.54
N ASP A 47 15.41 2.68 -3.76
CA ASP A 47 15.75 2.27 -2.39
C ASP A 47 14.51 2.15 -1.52
N GLU A 48 13.59 3.09 -1.63
CA GLU A 48 12.34 3.05 -0.91
C GLU A 48 11.47 1.89 -1.38
N ALA A 49 11.40 1.68 -2.70
CA ALA A 49 10.65 0.57 -3.29
C ALA A 49 11.20 -0.78 -2.79
N LEU A 50 12.51 -0.90 -2.70
CA LEU A 50 13.16 -2.11 -2.21
C LEU A 50 12.76 -2.41 -0.76
N LYS A 51 12.73 -1.38 0.08
CA LYS A 51 12.30 -1.52 1.48
C LYS A 51 10.85 -2.00 1.56
N VAL A 52 9.96 -1.40 0.76
CA VAL A 52 8.55 -1.77 0.73
C VAL A 52 8.38 -3.24 0.30
N VAL A 53 9.10 -3.66 -0.74
CA VAL A 53 9.04 -5.03 -1.24
C VAL A 53 9.55 -6.02 -0.19
N LYS A 54 10.67 -5.71 0.45
CA LYS A 54 11.24 -6.57 1.51
C LYS A 54 10.28 -6.72 2.67
N GLN A 55 9.65 -5.62 3.09
CA GLN A 55 8.67 -5.66 4.18
C GLN A 55 7.47 -6.51 3.80
N ARG A 56 6.96 -6.36 2.58
CA ARG A 56 5.83 -7.15 2.08
C ARG A 56 6.16 -8.65 2.10
N LEU A 57 7.34 -9.02 1.60
CA LEU A 57 7.77 -10.42 1.59
C LEU A 57 7.90 -10.98 3.00
N LEU A 58 8.42 -10.18 3.93
CA LEU A 58 8.52 -10.58 5.32
C LEU A 58 7.14 -10.81 5.94
N LEU A 59 6.21 -9.90 5.73
CA LEU A 59 4.85 -10.03 6.25
C LEU A 59 4.13 -11.24 5.65
N GLU A 60 4.31 -11.48 4.36
CA GLU A 60 3.74 -12.67 3.71
C GLU A 60 4.31 -13.96 4.28
N ALA A 61 5.61 -13.99 4.58
CA ALA A 61 6.25 -15.14 5.20
C ALA A 61 5.69 -15.39 6.60
N ILE A 62 5.47 -14.33 7.39
CA ILE A 62 4.88 -14.45 8.72
C ILE A 62 3.45 -14.98 8.64
N VAL A 63 2.66 -14.45 7.72
CA VAL A 63 1.28 -14.91 7.51
C VAL A 63 1.26 -16.41 7.22
N LYS A 64 2.15 -16.86 6.37
CA LYS A 64 2.24 -18.27 5.99
C LYS A 64 2.73 -19.15 7.14
N GLU A 65 3.81 -18.76 7.77
CA GLU A 65 4.44 -19.53 8.85
C GLU A 65 3.54 -19.65 10.08
N GLU A 66 2.85 -18.59 10.43
CA GLU A 66 1.94 -18.56 11.58
C GLU A 66 0.51 -18.96 11.24
N SER A 67 0.26 -19.31 9.99
CA SER A 67 -1.08 -19.69 9.50
C SER A 67 -2.15 -18.66 9.84
N LEU A 68 -1.82 -17.38 9.65
CA LEU A 68 -2.76 -16.30 9.96
C LEU A 68 -3.88 -16.26 8.95
N GLU A 69 -5.09 -16.06 9.44
CA GLU A 69 -6.28 -15.98 8.60
C GLU A 69 -7.20 -14.87 9.11
N VAL A 70 -7.95 -14.30 8.18
CA VAL A 70 -9.03 -13.39 8.49
C VAL A 70 -10.27 -13.90 7.76
N THR A 71 -11.33 -14.22 8.51
CA THR A 71 -12.57 -14.68 7.91
C THR A 71 -13.35 -13.51 7.32
N ASP A 72 -14.31 -13.82 6.46
CA ASP A 72 -15.21 -12.80 5.91
C ASP A 72 -15.97 -12.10 7.04
N GLU A 73 -16.41 -12.84 8.05
CA GLU A 73 -17.11 -12.27 9.21
C GLU A 73 -16.25 -11.26 9.97
N GLU A 74 -14.99 -11.62 10.20
CA GLU A 74 -14.04 -10.73 10.88
C GLU A 74 -13.84 -9.45 10.06
N ALA A 75 -13.69 -9.60 8.74
CA ALA A 75 -13.49 -8.47 7.83
C ALA A 75 -14.74 -7.58 7.78
N GLU A 76 -15.93 -8.18 7.76
CA GLU A 76 -17.20 -7.45 7.79
C GLU A 76 -17.32 -6.63 9.08
N HIS A 77 -16.99 -7.25 10.21
CA HIS A 77 -17.03 -6.59 11.50
C HIS A 77 -16.05 -5.41 11.54
N GLU A 78 -14.85 -5.62 11.05
CA GLU A 78 -13.83 -4.57 10.98
C GLU A 78 -14.26 -3.43 10.07
N ALA A 79 -14.87 -3.76 8.93
CA ALA A 79 -15.40 -2.74 8.00
C ALA A 79 -16.48 -1.88 8.68
N GLU A 80 -17.38 -2.50 9.45
CA GLU A 80 -18.40 -1.76 10.22
C GLU A 80 -17.77 -0.83 11.24
N HIS A 81 -16.78 -1.34 11.96
CA HIS A 81 -16.06 -0.57 12.98
C HIS A 81 -15.38 0.66 12.37
N LEU A 82 -14.64 0.44 11.28
CA LEU A 82 -13.94 1.53 10.59
C LEU A 82 -14.91 2.54 9.96
N ALA A 83 -16.00 2.05 9.38
CA ALA A 83 -17.02 2.92 8.81
C ALA A 83 -17.62 3.85 9.87
N GLY A 84 -17.93 3.29 11.04
CA GLY A 84 -18.44 4.07 12.16
C GLY A 84 -17.46 5.13 12.61
N HIS A 85 -16.18 4.79 12.60
CA HIS A 85 -15.12 5.72 12.98
C HIS A 85 -15.03 6.92 12.03
N TYR A 86 -15.32 6.70 10.74
CA TYR A 86 -15.28 7.75 9.73
C TYR A 86 -16.65 8.35 9.43
N ASN A 87 -17.66 8.00 10.20
CA ASN A 87 -19.06 8.46 10.00
C ASN A 87 -19.58 8.13 8.60
N MET A 88 -19.26 6.92 8.13
CA MET A 88 -19.67 6.44 6.82
C MET A 88 -20.54 5.19 6.99
N SER A 89 -21.35 4.89 5.98
CA SER A 89 -22.00 3.59 5.93
C SER A 89 -20.96 2.54 5.59
N LYS A 90 -21.21 1.29 5.99
CA LYS A 90 -20.33 0.16 5.66
C LYS A 90 -20.12 0.05 4.14
N GLU A 91 -21.19 0.21 3.36
CA GLU A 91 -21.14 0.15 1.90
C GLU A 91 -20.22 1.20 1.30
N ASP A 92 -20.36 2.45 1.77
CA ASP A 92 -19.53 3.56 1.29
C ASP A 92 -18.07 3.35 1.70
N PHE A 93 -17.85 2.89 2.92
CA PHE A 93 -16.51 2.60 3.40
C PHE A 93 -15.83 1.54 2.54
N LEU A 94 -16.54 0.44 2.25
CA LEU A 94 -15.97 -0.64 1.44
C LEU A 94 -15.63 -0.17 0.02
N LYS A 95 -16.46 0.69 -0.57
CA LYS A 95 -16.18 1.28 -1.88
C LYS A 95 -14.89 2.09 -1.88
N GLU A 96 -14.73 2.92 -0.86
CA GLU A 96 -13.55 3.79 -0.74
C GLU A 96 -12.29 2.97 -0.45
N PHE A 97 -12.41 1.94 0.35
CA PHE A 97 -11.27 1.16 0.81
C PHE A 97 -10.79 0.13 -0.21
N GLY A 98 -11.65 -0.30 -1.12
CA GLY A 98 -11.30 -1.29 -2.14
C GLY A 98 -11.97 -2.64 -1.99
N GLY A 99 -13.04 -2.72 -1.19
CA GLY A 99 -13.83 -3.92 -1.01
C GLY A 99 -13.42 -4.76 0.19
N LEU A 100 -14.16 -5.84 0.41
CA LEU A 100 -13.93 -6.72 1.56
C LEU A 100 -12.55 -7.37 1.54
N GLU A 101 -12.07 -7.73 0.36
CA GLU A 101 -10.74 -8.34 0.21
C GLU A 101 -9.63 -7.40 0.67
N ALA A 102 -9.79 -6.10 0.40
CA ALA A 102 -8.82 -5.10 0.87
C ALA A 102 -8.82 -5.00 2.40
N VAL A 103 -10.01 -5.10 3.02
CA VAL A 103 -10.13 -5.10 4.49
C VAL A 103 -9.49 -6.36 5.07
N LYS A 104 -9.70 -7.51 4.45
CA LYS A 104 -9.09 -8.78 4.87
C LYS A 104 -7.56 -8.67 4.84
N TYR A 105 -7.04 -8.16 3.75
CA TYR A 105 -5.60 -7.99 3.56
C TYR A 105 -5.02 -7.06 4.64
N ASP A 106 -5.67 -5.92 4.86
CA ASP A 106 -5.25 -4.95 5.87
C ASP A 106 -5.23 -5.57 7.27
N SER A 107 -6.25 -6.35 7.60
CA SER A 107 -6.33 -7.04 8.90
C SER A 107 -5.22 -8.09 9.04
N LEU A 108 -4.92 -8.83 7.97
CA LEU A 108 -3.82 -9.79 7.97
C LEU A 108 -2.47 -9.11 8.21
N VAL A 109 -2.24 -8.00 7.54
CA VAL A 109 -1.00 -7.22 7.69
C VAL A 109 -0.86 -6.74 9.13
N ARG A 110 -1.93 -6.27 9.74
CA ARG A 110 -1.92 -5.83 11.14
C ARG A 110 -1.60 -6.97 12.10
N LYS A 111 -2.17 -8.16 11.87
CA LYS A 111 -1.86 -9.35 12.68
C LYS A 111 -0.39 -9.73 12.57
N ALA A 112 0.16 -9.70 11.35
CA ALA A 112 1.56 -10.02 11.12
C ALA A 112 2.48 -8.99 11.78
N LEU A 113 2.14 -7.71 11.70
CA LEU A 113 2.91 -6.64 12.34
C LEU A 113 2.93 -6.78 13.85
N GLU A 114 1.82 -7.22 14.45
CA GLU A 114 1.75 -7.47 15.89
C GLU A 114 2.71 -8.58 16.32
N ILE A 115 2.78 -9.65 15.54
CA ILE A 115 3.70 -10.75 15.80
C ILE A 115 5.15 -10.27 15.71
N LEU A 116 5.44 -9.44 14.70
CA LEU A 116 6.77 -8.89 14.52
C LEU A 116 7.19 -8.02 15.70
N LYS A 117 6.27 -7.23 16.24
CA LYS A 117 6.51 -6.39 17.42
C LYS A 117 6.75 -7.22 18.68
N GLU A 118 6.02 -8.32 18.86
CA GLU A 118 6.16 -9.19 20.02
C GLU A 118 7.52 -9.89 20.07
N ASN A 119 8.13 -10.09 18.88
CA ASN A 119 9.42 -10.78 18.80
C ASN A 119 10.63 -9.83 18.80
N ASP A 120 10.38 -8.54 18.93
CA ASP A 120 11.45 -7.53 19.03
C ASP A 120 11.93 -7.30 20.49
#